data_5e61cc805ea02a8208ac212735cbb2a5
#
_entry.id   5e61cc805ea02a8208ac212735cbb2a5
#
_cell.length_a   1.000
_cell.length_b   1.000
_cell.length_c   1.000
_cell.angle_alpha   90.00
_cell.angle_beta   90.00
_cell.angle_gamma   90.00
#
_symmetry.space_group_name_H-M   'P 1'
#
loop_
_entity.id
_entity.type
_entity.pdbx_description
1 polymer ?
#
loop_
_entity_poly.entity_id
_entity_poly.type
_entity_poly.pdbx_seq_one_letter_code
_entity_poly.pdbx_strand_id
1 'polypeptide(L)' 'MESYLLLECSSGNVWNVADAIVEIEGIKMAHVVTGHFDVIAFAEFSNIDELTSIIQKVQIVDGVEKTQTAVAMPKQTK' A
#
# COMPACT_ATOMS: atom_id res chain seq x y z
N MET A 1 -14.03 3.65 -1.10
CA MET A 1 -13.05 3.69 -2.20
C MET A 1 -11.85 2.86 -1.82
N GLU A 2 -11.18 2.32 -2.82
CA GLU A 2 -10.14 1.31 -2.60
C GLU A 2 -8.93 1.60 -3.46
N SER A 3 -7.77 1.22 -2.95
CA SER A 3 -6.55 1.31 -3.73
C SER A 3 -5.62 0.17 -3.38
N TYR A 4 -4.73 -0.10 -4.32
CA TYR A 4 -3.59 -0.99 -4.11
C TYR A 4 -2.34 -0.15 -4.02
N LEU A 5 -1.49 -0.47 -3.06
CA LEU A 5 -0.18 0.15 -2.96
C LEU A 5 0.86 -0.90 -3.27
N LEU A 6 1.69 -0.59 -4.27
CA LEU A 6 2.69 -1.51 -4.79
C LEU A 6 4.04 -0.95 -4.38
N LEU A 7 4.79 -1.73 -3.61
CA LEU A 7 5.97 -1.23 -2.92
C LEU A 7 7.20 -1.98 -3.38
N GLU A 8 8.28 -1.22 -3.62
CA GLU A 8 9.62 -1.77 -3.76
C GLU A 8 10.36 -1.50 -2.47
N CYS A 9 11.00 -2.52 -1.94
CA CYS A 9 11.64 -2.46 -0.64
C CYS A 9 13.12 -2.75 -0.76
N SER A 10 13.88 -2.26 0.22
CA SER A 10 15.30 -2.59 0.30
C SER A 10 15.47 -4.07 0.61
N SER A 11 16.59 -4.62 0.16
CA SER A 11 16.87 -6.04 0.28
C SER A 11 16.85 -6.48 1.74
N GLY A 12 16.17 -7.60 2.01
CA GLY A 12 16.12 -8.20 3.33
C GLY A 12 15.05 -7.62 4.25
N ASN A 13 14.27 -6.62 3.81
CA ASN A 13 13.30 -5.94 4.68
C ASN A 13 11.86 -6.20 4.32
N VAL A 14 11.57 -7.08 3.36
CA VAL A 14 10.20 -7.19 2.84
C VAL A 14 9.19 -7.61 3.92
N TRP A 15 9.57 -8.55 4.79
CA TRP A 15 8.66 -9.02 5.83
C TRP A 15 8.41 -7.95 6.89
N ASN A 16 9.48 -7.23 7.30
CA ASN A 16 9.33 -6.14 8.24
C ASN A 16 8.46 -5.02 7.68
N VAL A 17 8.62 -4.71 6.40
CA VAL A 17 7.80 -3.70 5.73
C VAL A 17 6.33 -4.13 5.72
N ALA A 18 6.04 -5.37 5.32
CA ALA A 18 4.66 -5.84 5.28
C ALA A 18 4.00 -5.78 6.66
N ASP A 19 4.74 -6.16 7.71
CA ASP A 19 4.21 -6.11 9.08
C ASP A 19 3.91 -4.69 9.52
N ALA A 20 4.77 -3.73 9.16
CA ALA A 20 4.55 -2.33 9.52
C ALA A 20 3.41 -1.72 8.72
N ILE A 21 3.31 -2.05 7.43
CA ILE A 21 2.29 -1.49 6.55
C ILE A 21 0.90 -1.90 7.00
N VAL A 22 0.70 -3.15 7.39
CA VAL A 22 -0.63 -3.63 7.75
C VAL A 22 -1.17 -2.97 9.03
N GLU A 23 -0.28 -2.36 9.83
CA GLU A 23 -0.69 -1.64 11.04
C GLU A 23 -1.21 -0.22 10.77
N ILE A 24 -1.03 0.28 9.56
CA ILE A 24 -1.49 1.63 9.22
C ILE A 24 -3.01 1.61 9.09
N GLU A 25 -3.68 2.57 9.73
CA GLU A 25 -5.14 2.67 9.65
C GLU A 25 -5.56 2.88 8.20
N GLY A 26 -6.54 2.10 7.75
CA GLY A 26 -7.00 2.12 6.36
C GLY A 26 -6.40 1.01 5.51
N ILE A 27 -5.28 0.45 5.92
CA ILE A 27 -4.68 -0.69 5.24
C ILE A 27 -5.37 -1.96 5.76
N LYS A 28 -5.91 -2.75 4.84
CA LYS A 28 -6.67 -3.97 5.19
C LYS A 28 -5.85 -5.23 5.00
N MET A 29 -4.79 -5.15 4.19
CA MET A 29 -4.00 -6.32 3.87
C MET A 29 -2.65 -5.85 3.34
N ALA A 30 -1.59 -6.59 3.66
CA ALA A 30 -0.27 -6.35 3.09
C ALA A 30 0.39 -7.71 2.88
N HIS A 31 0.71 -8.01 1.63
CA HIS A 31 1.31 -9.30 1.26
C HIS A 31 2.70 -9.09 0.67
N VAL A 32 3.64 -9.93 1.11
CA VAL A 32 4.92 -10.06 0.42
C VAL A 32 4.66 -10.89 -0.85
N VAL A 33 5.15 -10.39 -1.97
CA VAL A 33 4.90 -11.01 -3.26
C VAL A 33 6.20 -11.17 -4.03
N THR A 34 6.15 -11.97 -5.09
CA THR A 34 7.26 -12.08 -6.02
C THR A 34 6.99 -11.22 -7.24
N GLY A 35 8.02 -10.92 -8.02
CA GLY A 35 7.90 -10.17 -9.24
C GLY A 35 8.53 -8.80 -9.12
N HIS A 36 7.97 -7.84 -9.86
CA HIS A 36 8.52 -6.49 -9.91
C HIS A 36 8.41 -5.76 -8.58
N PHE A 37 7.31 -5.97 -7.87
CA PHE A 37 7.09 -5.35 -6.55
C PHE A 37 7.34 -6.38 -5.47
N ASP A 38 7.68 -5.88 -4.28
CA ASP A 38 8.01 -6.73 -3.13
C ASP A 38 6.84 -6.91 -2.18
N VAL A 39 6.03 -5.85 -2.01
CA VAL A 39 4.87 -5.87 -1.12
C VAL A 39 3.70 -5.22 -1.85
N ILE A 40 2.54 -5.85 -1.74
CA ILE A 40 1.28 -5.26 -2.23
C ILE A 40 0.35 -5.13 -1.05
N ALA A 41 -0.19 -3.92 -0.84
CA ALA A 41 -1.15 -3.65 0.21
C ALA A 41 -2.47 -3.22 -0.41
N PHE A 42 -3.55 -3.46 0.33
CA PHE A 42 -4.90 -3.05 -0.06
C PHE A 42 -5.41 -2.06 0.98
N ALA A 43 -5.89 -0.92 0.52
CA ALA A 43 -6.36 0.16 1.38
C ALA A 43 -7.80 0.52 1.05
N GLU A 44 -8.56 0.87 2.10
CA GLU A 44 -9.90 1.43 1.97
C GLU A 44 -9.89 2.83 2.56
N PHE A 45 -10.56 3.76 1.90
CA PHE A 45 -10.58 5.15 2.32
C PHE A 45 -11.89 5.80 1.85
N SER A 46 -12.28 6.88 2.53
CA SER A 46 -13.56 7.56 2.25
C SER A 46 -13.39 8.73 1.30
N ASN A 47 -12.21 9.35 1.29
CA ASN A 47 -11.94 10.53 0.47
C ASN A 47 -10.45 10.62 0.16
N ILE A 48 -10.10 11.57 -0.71
CA ILE A 48 -8.72 11.72 -1.17
C ILE A 48 -7.78 12.12 -0.03
N ASP A 49 -8.27 12.90 0.94
CA ASP A 49 -7.42 13.29 2.06
C ASP A 49 -6.98 12.07 2.87
N GLU A 50 -7.88 11.12 3.06
CA GLU A 50 -7.53 9.88 3.76
C GLU A 50 -6.51 9.08 2.97
N LEU A 51 -6.68 8.99 1.65
CA LEU A 51 -5.72 8.29 0.80
C LEU A 51 -4.35 8.95 0.88
N THR A 52 -4.30 10.28 0.81
CA THR A 52 -3.04 11.02 0.92
C THR A 52 -2.34 10.70 2.24
N SER A 53 -3.10 10.67 3.34
CA SER A 53 -2.55 10.34 4.65
C SER A 53 -1.96 8.92 4.67
N ILE A 54 -2.68 7.96 4.08
CA ILE A 54 -2.20 6.58 4.00
C ILE A 54 -0.89 6.52 3.22
N ILE A 55 -0.85 7.16 2.06
CA ILE A 55 0.35 7.16 1.21
C ILE A 55 1.53 7.75 1.96
N GLN A 56 1.33 8.86 2.66
CA GLN A 56 2.42 9.50 3.41
C GLN A 56 2.95 8.59 4.50
N LYS A 57 2.06 7.89 5.20
CA LYS A 57 2.47 6.96 6.26
C LYS A 57 3.23 5.77 5.69
N VAL A 58 2.82 5.28 4.53
CA VAL A 58 3.51 4.18 3.86
C VAL A 58 4.91 4.62 3.44
N GLN A 59 5.03 5.82 2.89
CA GLN A 59 6.31 6.31 2.36
C GLN A 59 7.39 6.47 3.41
N ILE A 60 7.02 6.66 4.67
CA ILE A 60 8.00 6.83 5.74
C ILE A 60 8.34 5.54 6.47
N VAL A 61 7.75 4.41 6.08
CA VAL A 61 8.10 3.13 6.68
C VAL A 61 9.53 2.78 6.29
N ASP A 62 10.33 2.42 7.29
CA ASP A 62 11.71 2.04 7.06
C ASP A 62 11.77 0.81 6.15
N GLY A 63 12.58 0.88 5.11
CA GLY A 63 12.72 -0.20 4.14
C GLY A 63 11.90 0.00 2.86
N VAL A 64 10.96 0.93 2.84
CA VAL A 64 10.21 1.25 1.62
C VAL A 64 11.05 2.19 0.76
N GLU A 65 11.32 1.80 -0.49
CA GLU A 65 12.12 2.59 -1.40
C GLU A 65 11.30 3.31 -2.44
N LYS A 66 10.31 2.62 -3.00
CA LYS A 66 9.43 3.21 -4.02
C LYS A 66 8.01 2.74 -3.78
N THR A 67 7.07 3.62 -4.06
CA THR A 67 5.66 3.31 -3.94
C THR A 67 4.94 3.68 -5.23
N GLN A 68 3.94 2.88 -5.55
CA GLN A 68 3.01 3.17 -6.64
C GLN A 68 1.62 2.90 -6.11
N THR A 69 0.70 3.84 -6.34
CA THR A 69 -0.67 3.71 -5.88
C THR A 69 -1.59 3.50 -7.08
N ALA A 70 -2.38 2.45 -7.03
CA ALA A 70 -3.37 2.16 -8.07
C ALA A 70 -4.75 2.26 -7.43
N VAL A 71 -5.48 3.31 -7.77
CA VAL A 71 -6.84 3.51 -7.25
C VAL A 71 -7.80 2.68 -8.07
N ALA A 72 -8.62 1.88 -7.37
CA ALA A 72 -9.59 1.03 -8.04
C ALA A 72 -10.73 1.89 -8.58
N MET A 73 -10.99 1.75 -9.87
CA MET A 73 -12.10 2.45 -10.50
C MET A 73 -13.37 1.68 -10.21
N PRO A 74 -14.42 2.36 -9.72
CA PRO A 74 -15.69 1.66 -9.51
C PRO A 74 -16.26 1.22 -10.85
N LYS A 75 -16.78 -0.01 -10.88
CA LYS A 75 -17.43 -0.50 -12.09
C LYS A 75 -18.74 0.25 -12.27
N GLN A 76 -18.94 0.80 -13.45
CA GLN A 76 -20.19 1.47 -13.75
C GLN A 76 -21.25 0.42 -14.05
N THR A 77 -22.44 0.68 -13.53
CA THR A 77 -23.61 -0.15 -13.86
C THR A 77 -24.54 0.65 -14.72
N LYS A 78 -25.22 -0.05 -15.58
CA LYS A 78 -26.15 0.60 -16.52
C LYS A 78 -27.53 0.69 -15.90
#